data_8a3a5801fb4092467fa9d1b814f9aa73
#
_entry.id   8a3a5801fb4092467fa9d1b814f9aa73
#
_cell.length_a   1.000
_cell.length_b   1.000
_cell.length_c   1.000
_cell.angle_alpha   90.00
_cell.angle_beta   90.00
_cell.angle_gamma   90.00
#
_symmetry.space_group_name_H-M   'P 1'
#
loop_
_entity.id
_entity.type
_entity.pdbx_description
1 polymer ?
#
loop_
_entity_poly.entity_id
_entity_poly.type
_entity_poly.pdbx_seq_one_letter_code
_entity_poly.pdbx_strand_id
1 'polypeptide(L)'
;MPTQAKIEIVNEVQNKLENSSGVYFADYKGLNVAKINELRRNFRSEGVEYKVFKNNLTKIAAKNAGYDGLDELLVGQIGVAFSEKDPTAPARVIRKFIKDKNPLEVVGILIEGQKFDASKYEELASLPSREELLLKLVGCLNSPMSKLVGTLNGSMSKLVGTLNSLKDQKV
;
A
#
# COMPACT_ATOMS: atom_id res chain seq x y z
N MET A 1 36.44 -6.05 12.58
CA MET A 1 35.75 -5.06 13.44
C MET A 1 34.73 -4.31 12.61
N PRO A 2 33.51 -4.06 13.08
CA PRO A 2 32.56 -3.24 12.35
C PRO A 2 33.06 -1.81 12.29
N THR A 3 33.14 -1.23 11.11
CA THR A 3 33.50 0.16 10.89
C THR A 3 32.35 1.05 11.36
N GLN A 4 32.62 2.21 11.98
CA GLN A 4 31.59 3.14 12.46
C GLN A 4 30.51 3.43 11.41
N ALA A 5 30.90 3.67 10.16
CA ALA A 5 29.97 3.85 9.04
C ALA A 5 29.00 2.69 8.83
N LYS A 6 29.39 1.43 9.14
CA LYS A 6 28.48 0.28 9.03
C LYS A 6 27.48 0.24 10.18
N ILE A 7 27.89 0.66 11.36
CA ILE A 7 27.02 0.75 12.54
C ILE A 7 25.97 1.85 12.31
N GLU A 8 26.37 2.99 11.76
CA GLU A 8 25.45 4.08 11.40
C GLU A 8 24.39 3.64 10.40
N ILE A 9 24.80 2.90 9.35
CA ILE A 9 23.86 2.37 8.35
C ILE A 9 22.88 1.36 8.99
N VAL A 10 23.37 0.47 9.86
CA VAL A 10 22.51 -0.49 10.56
C VAL A 10 21.50 0.24 11.44
N ASN A 11 21.93 1.25 12.18
CA ASN A 11 21.04 2.06 13.02
C ASN A 11 20.03 2.85 12.16
N GLU A 12 20.46 3.41 11.02
CA GLU A 12 19.55 4.09 10.09
C GLU A 12 18.47 3.14 9.57
N VAL A 13 18.86 1.94 9.14
CA VAL A 13 17.91 0.93 8.65
C VAL A 13 16.98 0.45 9.76
N GLN A 14 17.50 0.22 10.96
CA GLN A 14 16.69 -0.19 12.11
C GLN A 14 15.65 0.88 12.46
N ASN A 15 16.06 2.14 12.61
CA ASN A 15 15.14 3.24 12.89
C ASN A 15 14.05 3.38 11.81
N LYS A 16 14.40 3.15 10.54
CA LYS A 16 13.44 3.18 9.44
C LYS A 16 12.49 2.00 9.46
N LEU A 17 12.95 0.81 9.82
CA LEU A 17 12.10 -0.37 9.99
C LEU A 17 11.10 -0.19 11.13
N GLU A 18 11.51 0.40 12.25
CA GLU A 18 10.66 0.64 13.42
C GLU A 18 9.61 1.74 13.17
N ASN A 19 9.98 2.80 12.44
CA ASN A 19 9.09 3.94 12.18
C ASN A 19 8.19 3.75 10.95
N SER A 20 8.43 2.71 10.12
CA SER A 20 7.63 2.48 8.91
C SER A 20 6.40 1.64 9.21
N SER A 21 5.24 2.08 8.72
CA SER A 21 4.00 1.31 8.74
C SER A 21 4.01 0.15 7.73
N GLY A 22 4.82 0.27 6.66
CA GLY A 22 4.95 -0.78 5.64
C GLY A 22 6.31 -0.75 4.96
N VAL A 23 6.93 -1.91 4.81
CA VAL A 23 8.22 -2.10 4.14
C VAL A 23 8.08 -3.14 3.04
N TYR A 24 8.54 -2.81 1.84
CA TYR A 24 8.47 -3.69 0.68
C TYR A 24 9.86 -4.00 0.16
N PHE A 25 10.11 -5.28 -0.05
CA PHE A 25 11.35 -5.79 -0.63
C PHE A 25 11.11 -6.14 -2.08
N ALA A 26 11.77 -5.42 -2.99
CA ALA A 26 11.63 -5.61 -4.42
C ALA A 26 12.97 -5.92 -5.07
N ASP A 27 13.01 -6.96 -5.89
CA ASP A 27 14.17 -7.27 -6.73
C ASP A 27 14.14 -6.39 -7.98
N TYR A 28 15.21 -5.59 -8.17
CA TYR A 28 15.36 -4.70 -9.30
C TYR A 28 16.25 -5.29 -10.41
N LYS A 29 16.48 -6.59 -10.39
CA LYS A 29 17.28 -7.29 -11.41
C LYS A 29 16.68 -7.06 -12.80
N GLY A 30 17.51 -6.61 -13.74
CA GLY A 30 17.08 -6.35 -15.13
C GLY A 30 16.51 -4.94 -15.39
N LEU A 31 16.44 -4.06 -14.39
CA LEU A 31 16.04 -2.68 -14.59
C LEU A 31 17.21 -1.81 -15.06
N ASN A 32 16.95 -0.99 -16.09
CA ASN A 32 17.91 0.02 -16.53
C ASN A 32 17.92 1.22 -15.56
N VAL A 33 19.03 1.95 -15.50
CA VAL A 33 19.23 3.13 -14.63
C VAL A 33 18.11 4.17 -14.81
N ALA A 34 17.67 4.41 -16.05
CA ALA A 34 16.57 5.31 -16.34
C ALA A 34 15.28 4.88 -15.63
N LYS A 35 14.93 3.59 -15.69
CA LYS A 35 13.74 3.01 -15.05
C LYS A 35 13.82 3.01 -13.51
N ILE A 36 15.01 2.79 -12.95
CA ILE A 36 15.22 2.91 -11.49
C ILE A 36 15.01 4.35 -11.03
N ASN A 37 15.45 5.34 -11.80
CA ASN A 37 15.23 6.75 -11.48
C ASN A 37 13.76 7.14 -11.60
N GLU A 38 13.04 6.61 -12.56
CA GLU A 38 11.59 6.76 -12.70
C GLU A 38 10.85 6.13 -11.51
N LEU A 39 11.22 4.91 -11.14
CA LEU A 39 10.67 4.23 -9.96
C LEU A 39 10.89 5.06 -8.69
N ARG A 40 12.09 5.59 -8.48
CA ARG A 40 12.38 6.48 -7.34
C ARG A 40 11.54 7.76 -7.36
N ARG A 41 11.29 8.33 -8.54
CA ARG A 41 10.42 9.51 -8.69
C ARG A 41 8.98 9.17 -8.31
N ASN A 42 8.47 8.04 -8.79
CA ASN A 42 7.12 7.58 -8.48
C ASN A 42 6.95 7.26 -6.99
N PHE A 43 7.94 6.66 -6.34
CA PHE A 43 7.91 6.44 -4.90
C PHE A 43 7.90 7.75 -4.12
N ARG A 44 8.75 8.72 -4.50
CA ARG A 44 8.80 10.03 -3.84
C ARG A 44 7.49 10.82 -3.97
N SER A 45 6.77 10.71 -5.09
CA SER A 45 5.47 11.38 -5.29
C SER A 45 4.39 10.86 -4.35
N GLU A 46 4.48 9.61 -3.92
CA GLU A 46 3.56 8.98 -2.96
C GLU A 46 4.10 9.01 -1.50
N GLY A 47 5.19 9.74 -1.25
CA GLY A 47 5.78 9.86 0.09
C GLY A 47 6.49 8.60 0.59
N VAL A 48 6.93 7.74 -0.32
CA VAL A 48 7.64 6.50 -0.02
C VAL A 48 9.13 6.70 -0.25
N GLU A 49 9.95 6.30 0.70
CA GLU A 49 11.40 6.33 0.57
C GLU A 49 11.92 5.00 0.01
N TYR A 50 12.57 5.03 -1.16
CA TYR A 50 13.19 3.85 -1.76
C TYR A 50 14.70 3.93 -1.68
N LYS A 51 15.31 2.99 -0.95
CA LYS A 51 16.77 2.87 -0.79
C LYS A 51 17.25 1.45 -1.07
N VAL A 52 18.48 1.35 -1.55
CA VAL A 52 19.20 0.10 -1.74
C VAL A 52 20.31 0.02 -0.70
N PHE A 53 20.25 -0.99 0.15
CA PHE A 53 21.24 -1.27 1.18
C PHE A 53 21.96 -2.58 0.89
N LYS A 54 23.10 -2.76 1.54
CA LYS A 54 23.81 -4.04 1.47
C LYS A 54 23.03 -5.10 2.25
N ASN A 55 22.65 -6.22 1.62
CA ASN A 55 21.80 -7.27 2.21
C ASN A 55 22.26 -7.72 3.60
N ASN A 56 23.56 -7.89 3.80
CA ASN A 56 24.09 -8.30 5.10
C ASN A 56 23.83 -7.29 6.22
N LEU A 57 23.84 -5.98 5.92
CA LEU A 57 23.57 -4.94 6.90
C LEU A 57 22.07 -4.88 7.20
N THR A 58 21.25 -5.04 6.18
CA THR A 58 19.78 -5.10 6.33
C THR A 58 19.36 -6.31 7.17
N LYS A 59 20.02 -7.48 6.99
CA LYS A 59 19.79 -8.68 7.81
C LYS A 59 20.08 -8.44 9.29
N ILE A 60 21.21 -7.78 9.58
CA ILE A 60 21.59 -7.45 10.96
C ILE A 60 20.59 -6.46 11.58
N ALA A 61 20.22 -5.42 10.82
CA ALA A 61 19.25 -4.43 11.27
C ALA A 61 17.87 -5.05 11.53
N ALA A 62 17.41 -5.96 10.66
CA ALA A 62 16.16 -6.67 10.83
C ALA A 62 16.13 -7.55 12.07
N LYS A 63 17.22 -8.27 12.35
CA LYS A 63 17.36 -9.07 13.59
C LYS A 63 17.36 -8.20 14.83
N ASN A 64 18.04 -7.06 14.81
CA ASN A 64 18.04 -6.10 15.91
C ASN A 64 16.67 -5.49 16.18
N ALA A 65 15.87 -5.28 15.12
CA ALA A 65 14.50 -4.81 15.20
C ALA A 65 13.48 -5.92 15.58
N GLY A 66 13.94 -7.16 15.79
CA GLY A 66 13.08 -8.29 16.19
C GLY A 66 12.30 -8.95 15.04
N TYR A 67 12.65 -8.67 13.80
CA TYR A 67 12.00 -9.27 12.63
C TYR A 67 12.80 -10.49 12.15
N ASP A 68 12.46 -11.65 12.69
CA ASP A 68 13.05 -12.92 12.27
C ASP A 68 12.45 -13.45 10.95
N GLY A 69 13.26 -14.14 10.15
CA GLY A 69 12.82 -14.75 8.89
C GLY A 69 12.89 -13.85 7.65
N LEU A 70 13.49 -12.66 7.73
CA LEU A 70 13.81 -11.83 6.57
C LEU A 70 15.11 -12.29 5.85
N ASP A 71 15.87 -13.20 6.46
CA ASP A 71 17.13 -13.72 5.91
C ASP A 71 16.93 -14.41 4.54
N GLU A 72 15.79 -15.10 4.36
CA GLU A 72 15.43 -15.80 3.12
C GLU A 72 15.02 -14.83 2.00
N LEU A 73 14.40 -13.71 2.37
CA LEU A 73 13.94 -12.69 1.41
C LEU A 73 15.09 -11.81 0.90
N LEU A 74 16.15 -11.65 1.71
CA LEU A 74 17.28 -10.77 1.40
C LEU A 74 18.38 -11.51 0.60
N VAL A 75 17.98 -12.09 -0.56
CA VAL A 75 18.89 -12.78 -1.49
C VAL A 75 18.77 -12.14 -2.86
N GLY A 76 19.87 -11.66 -3.42
CA GLY A 76 19.91 -11.03 -4.75
C GLY A 76 20.01 -9.49 -4.71
N GLN A 77 19.46 -8.82 -5.72
CA GLN A 77 19.52 -7.36 -5.89
C GLN A 77 18.25 -6.71 -5.31
N ILE A 78 18.20 -6.55 -4.00
CA ILE A 78 16.99 -6.09 -3.31
C ILE A 78 17.07 -4.61 -2.99
N GLY A 79 16.02 -3.90 -3.40
CA GLY A 79 15.72 -2.55 -2.96
C GLY A 79 14.61 -2.56 -1.92
N VAL A 80 14.70 -1.68 -0.95
CA VAL A 80 13.75 -1.57 0.16
C VAL A 80 12.97 -0.26 0.02
N ALA A 81 11.66 -0.37 -0.01
CA ALA A 81 10.75 0.77 -0.01
C ALA A 81 10.12 0.90 1.39
N PHE A 82 10.31 2.04 2.02
CA PHE A 82 9.79 2.37 3.35
C PHE A 82 8.61 3.33 3.21
N SER A 83 7.49 3.00 3.82
CA SER A 83 6.33 3.88 3.91
C SER A 83 6.00 4.17 5.37
N GLU A 84 5.96 5.45 5.74
CA GLU A 84 5.66 5.89 7.11
C GLU A 84 4.14 6.03 7.34
N LYS A 85 3.40 6.57 6.37
CA LYS A 85 1.99 6.94 6.52
C LYS A 85 1.04 5.85 6.04
N ASP A 86 1.18 5.44 4.79
CA ASP A 86 0.26 4.51 4.13
C ASP A 86 0.97 3.19 3.78
N PRO A 87 0.68 2.07 4.46
CA PRO A 87 1.32 0.79 4.15
C PRO A 87 0.99 0.27 2.74
N THR A 88 -0.09 0.74 2.12
CA THR A 88 -0.51 0.31 0.77
C THR A 88 0.08 1.15 -0.36
N ALA A 89 0.63 2.35 -0.06
CA ALA A 89 1.19 3.24 -1.08
C ALA A 89 2.29 2.59 -1.93
N PRO A 90 3.29 1.87 -1.36
CA PRO A 90 4.32 1.22 -2.16
C PRO A 90 3.75 0.15 -3.10
N ALA A 91 2.74 -0.62 -2.66
CA ALA A 91 2.11 -1.64 -3.47
C ALA A 91 1.42 -1.05 -4.70
N ARG A 92 0.75 0.09 -4.55
CA ARG A 92 0.10 0.81 -5.66
C ARG A 92 1.11 1.29 -6.70
N VAL A 93 2.25 1.85 -6.25
CA VAL A 93 3.33 2.29 -7.15
C VAL A 93 3.93 1.10 -7.89
N ILE A 94 4.27 0.04 -7.19
CA ILE A 94 4.83 -1.19 -7.77
C ILE A 94 3.87 -1.77 -8.82
N ARG A 95 2.57 -1.84 -8.52
CA ARG A 95 1.55 -2.33 -9.47
C ARG A 95 1.47 -1.48 -10.73
N LYS A 96 1.51 -0.15 -10.62
CA LYS A 96 1.56 0.74 -11.78
C LYS A 96 2.81 0.46 -12.61
N PHE A 97 3.96 0.35 -11.96
CA PHE A 97 5.25 0.14 -12.61
C PHE A 97 5.36 -1.22 -13.31
N ILE A 98 4.80 -2.29 -12.72
CA ILE A 98 4.76 -3.63 -13.34
C ILE A 98 3.81 -3.63 -14.55
N LYS A 99 2.68 -2.91 -14.50
CA LYS A 99 1.77 -2.76 -15.66
C LYS A 99 2.45 -2.14 -16.87
N ASP A 100 3.43 -1.26 -16.66
CA ASP A 100 4.25 -0.64 -17.71
C ASP A 100 5.33 -1.59 -18.28
N LYS A 101 5.15 -2.92 -18.07
CA LYS A 101 6.05 -3.99 -18.56
C LYS A 101 7.48 -3.89 -18.06
N ASN A 102 7.67 -3.38 -16.87
CA ASN A 102 8.98 -3.33 -16.23
C ASN A 102 9.20 -4.62 -15.41
N PRO A 103 10.37 -5.27 -15.53
CA PRO A 103 10.71 -6.45 -14.73
C PRO A 103 11.05 -5.99 -13.28
N LEU A 104 10.04 -5.93 -12.42
CA LEU A 104 10.18 -5.69 -10.98
C LEU A 104 9.43 -6.79 -10.26
N GLU A 105 10.11 -7.55 -9.43
CA GLU A 105 9.51 -8.62 -8.65
C GLU A 105 9.48 -8.22 -7.16
N VAL A 106 8.33 -8.38 -6.53
CA VAL A 106 8.21 -8.24 -5.08
C VAL A 106 8.63 -9.55 -4.45
N VAL A 107 9.61 -9.52 -3.56
CA VAL A 107 10.12 -10.71 -2.86
C VAL A 107 9.41 -10.94 -1.54
N GLY A 108 9.04 -9.86 -0.86
CA GLY A 108 8.33 -9.93 0.42
C GLY A 108 7.85 -8.58 0.89
N ILE A 109 6.95 -8.62 1.84
CA ILE A 109 6.28 -7.45 2.40
C ILE A 109 6.27 -7.57 3.91
N LEU A 110 6.54 -6.47 4.60
CA LEU A 110 6.42 -6.35 6.05
C LEU A 110 5.45 -5.22 6.35
N ILE A 111 4.32 -5.51 7.00
CA ILE A 111 3.33 -4.51 7.41
C ILE A 111 3.06 -4.68 8.89
N GLU A 112 3.20 -3.60 9.66
CA GLU A 112 2.97 -3.58 11.12
C GLU A 112 3.64 -4.76 11.86
N GLY A 113 4.85 -5.14 11.43
CA GLY A 113 5.60 -6.24 12.03
C GLY A 113 5.23 -7.65 11.54
N GLN A 114 4.22 -7.79 10.69
CA GLN A 114 3.85 -9.07 10.11
C GLN A 114 4.45 -9.25 8.72
N LYS A 115 5.05 -10.43 8.50
CA LYS A 115 5.60 -10.82 7.19
C LYS A 115 4.48 -11.36 6.31
N PHE A 116 4.39 -10.85 5.10
CA PHE A 116 3.49 -11.32 4.05
C PHE A 116 4.29 -11.79 2.83
N ASP A 117 3.79 -12.84 2.20
CA ASP A 117 4.36 -13.35 0.96
C ASP A 117 4.15 -12.39 -0.21
N ALA A 118 5.02 -12.52 -1.21
CA ALA A 118 4.94 -11.74 -2.43
C ALA A 118 3.56 -11.82 -3.11
N SER A 119 2.87 -12.97 -3.05
CA SER A 119 1.57 -13.17 -3.69
C SER A 119 0.49 -12.19 -3.23
N LYS A 120 0.58 -11.68 -2.00
CA LYS A 120 -0.40 -10.76 -1.42
C LYS A 120 -0.23 -9.31 -1.86
N TYR A 121 0.83 -8.99 -2.62
CA TYR A 121 1.02 -7.60 -3.07
C TYR A 121 -0.11 -7.09 -3.96
N GLU A 122 -0.71 -7.98 -4.78
CA GLU A 122 -1.82 -7.61 -5.66
C GLU A 122 -3.09 -7.25 -4.89
N GLU A 123 -3.38 -8.00 -3.83
CA GLU A 123 -4.49 -7.70 -2.93
C GLU A 123 -4.27 -6.36 -2.24
N LEU A 124 -3.08 -6.15 -1.67
CA LEU A 124 -2.70 -4.88 -1.03
C LEU A 124 -2.73 -3.70 -2.00
N ALA A 125 -2.27 -3.89 -3.23
CA ALA A 125 -2.31 -2.85 -4.26
C ALA A 125 -3.74 -2.52 -4.76
N SER A 126 -4.72 -3.38 -4.50
CA SER A 126 -6.13 -3.14 -4.79
C SER A 126 -6.85 -2.36 -3.68
N LEU A 127 -6.26 -2.31 -2.46
CA LEU A 127 -6.84 -1.59 -1.34
C LEU A 127 -6.72 -0.07 -1.53
N PRO A 128 -7.78 0.67 -1.22
CA PRO A 128 -7.74 2.12 -1.17
C PRO A 128 -6.89 2.61 0.02
N SER A 129 -6.62 3.91 0.06
CA SER A 129 -5.87 4.52 1.15
C SER A 129 -6.58 4.34 2.50
N ARG A 130 -5.83 4.47 3.61
CA ARG A 130 -6.40 4.38 4.96
C ARG A 130 -7.56 5.38 5.16
N GLU A 131 -7.43 6.58 4.61
CA GLU A 131 -8.48 7.61 4.69
C GLU A 131 -9.73 7.19 3.92
N GLU A 132 -9.57 6.64 2.72
CA GLU A 132 -10.70 6.12 1.93
C GLU A 132 -11.37 4.91 2.58
N LEU A 133 -10.62 4.05 3.26
CA LEU A 133 -11.17 2.94 4.04
C LEU A 133 -12.01 3.45 5.21
N LEU A 134 -11.53 4.46 5.94
CA LEU A 134 -12.28 5.10 7.00
C LEU A 134 -13.55 5.77 6.49
N LEU A 135 -13.47 6.47 5.36
CA LEU A 135 -14.66 7.07 4.69
C LEU A 135 -15.68 6.00 4.29
N LYS A 136 -15.23 4.88 3.73
CA LYS A 136 -16.11 3.75 3.41
C LYS A 136 -16.76 3.15 4.66
N LEU A 137 -16.00 3.00 5.74
CA LEU A 137 -16.53 2.50 7.01
C LEU A 137 -17.64 3.42 7.55
N VAL A 138 -17.38 4.73 7.61
CA VAL A 138 -18.39 5.72 8.04
C VAL A 138 -19.61 5.70 7.11
N GLY A 139 -19.40 5.61 5.80
CA GLY A 139 -20.47 5.47 4.81
C GLY A 139 -21.32 4.21 5.04
N CYS A 140 -20.67 3.08 5.34
CA CYS A 140 -21.38 1.83 5.67
C CYS A 140 -22.21 1.93 6.94
N LEU A 141 -21.73 2.63 7.95
CA LEU A 141 -22.47 2.85 9.21
C LEU A 141 -23.68 3.78 9.01
N ASN A 142 -23.58 4.78 8.16
CA ASN A 142 -24.68 5.71 7.85
C ASN A 142 -25.65 5.17 6.79
N SER A 143 -25.25 4.19 5.98
CA SER A 143 -26.05 3.62 4.89
C SER A 143 -27.42 3.07 5.33
N PRO A 144 -27.56 2.30 6.45
CA PRO A 144 -28.84 1.78 6.87
C PRO A 144 -29.88 2.88 7.17
N MET A 145 -29.44 3.96 7.82
CA MET A 145 -30.34 5.09 8.13
C MET A 145 -30.78 5.83 6.86
N SER A 146 -29.85 6.09 5.95
CA SER A 146 -30.16 6.75 4.68
C SER A 146 -31.08 5.88 3.79
N LYS A 147 -30.88 4.54 3.78
CA LYS A 147 -31.74 3.63 3.07
C LYS A 147 -33.15 3.60 3.66
N LEU A 148 -33.29 3.60 4.97
CA LEU A 148 -34.59 3.62 5.64
C LEU A 148 -35.38 4.89 5.26
N VAL A 149 -34.75 6.05 5.38
CA VAL A 149 -35.37 7.33 4.99
C VAL A 149 -35.72 7.34 3.50
N GLY A 150 -34.81 6.83 2.65
CA GLY A 150 -35.03 6.74 1.21
C GLY A 150 -36.20 5.81 0.83
N THR A 151 -36.37 4.68 1.51
CA THR A 151 -37.50 3.77 1.27
C THR A 151 -38.85 4.37 1.71
N LEU A 152 -38.88 5.05 2.86
CA LEU A 152 -40.07 5.76 3.34
C LEU A 152 -40.49 6.89 2.40
N ASN A 153 -39.53 7.71 2.01
CA ASN A 153 -39.79 8.81 1.05
C ASN A 153 -40.12 8.28 -0.36
N GLY A 154 -39.49 7.18 -0.78
CA GLY A 154 -39.73 6.58 -2.09
C GLY A 154 -41.15 6.04 -2.27
N SER A 155 -41.77 5.47 -1.21
CA SER A 155 -43.14 5.01 -1.25
C SER A 155 -44.12 6.17 -1.43
N MET A 156 -43.91 7.28 -0.73
CA MET A 156 -44.72 8.51 -0.86
C MET A 156 -44.56 9.15 -2.26
N SER A 157 -43.31 9.24 -2.76
CA SER A 157 -43.04 9.80 -4.07
C SER A 157 -43.63 8.96 -5.21
N LYS A 158 -43.65 7.63 -5.10
CA LYS A 158 -44.33 6.74 -6.06
C LYS A 158 -45.83 6.95 -6.07
N LEU A 159 -46.46 7.13 -4.91
CA LEU A 159 -47.87 7.39 -4.78
C LEU A 159 -48.26 8.73 -5.41
N VAL A 160 -47.54 9.78 -5.15
CA VAL A 160 -47.72 11.08 -5.77
C VAL A 160 -47.48 11.02 -7.28
N GLY A 161 -46.46 10.32 -7.74
CA GLY A 161 -46.16 10.11 -9.17
C GLY A 161 -47.31 9.39 -9.90
N THR A 162 -47.86 8.31 -9.32
CA THR A 162 -49.02 7.62 -9.91
C THR A 162 -50.26 8.45 -9.96
N LEU A 163 -50.55 9.27 -8.94
CA LEU A 163 -51.68 10.17 -8.92
C LEU A 163 -51.54 11.28 -9.99
N ASN A 164 -50.32 11.83 -10.17
CA ASN A 164 -50.05 12.82 -11.21
C ASN A 164 -50.22 12.18 -12.62
N SER A 165 -49.70 10.99 -12.85
CA SER A 165 -49.86 10.27 -14.12
C SER A 165 -51.36 10.00 -14.44
N LEU A 166 -52.16 9.63 -13.44
CA LEU A 166 -53.63 9.45 -13.61
C LEU A 166 -54.35 10.77 -13.90
N LYS A 167 -53.89 11.86 -13.30
CA LYS A 167 -54.44 13.18 -13.62
C LYS A 167 -54.19 13.59 -15.07
N ASP A 168 -52.92 13.35 -15.54
CA ASP A 168 -52.50 13.75 -16.90
C ASP A 168 -53.17 12.86 -17.97
N GLN A 169 -53.60 11.62 -17.64
CA GLN A 169 -54.38 10.74 -18.53
C GLN A 169 -55.88 11.08 -18.61
N LYS A 170 -56.37 11.87 -17.65
CA LYS A 170 -57.81 12.25 -17.62
C LYS A 170 -58.09 13.64 -18.20
N VAL A 171 -57.03 14.34 -18.63
CA VAL A 171 -57.12 15.60 -19.39
C VAL A 171 -56.83 15.31 -20.85
#